data_194651582f6449029ab5f920ae1e122f
#
_entry.id   194651582f6449029ab5f920ae1e122f
#
_cell.length_a   1.000
_cell.length_b   1.000
_cell.length_c   1.000
_cell.angle_alpha   90.00
_cell.angle_beta   90.00
_cell.angle_gamma   90.00
#
_symmetry.space_group_name_H-M   'P 1'
#
loop_
_entity.id
_entity.type
_entity.pdbx_description
1 polymer ?
#
loop_
_entity_poly.entity_id
_entity_poly.type
_entity_poly.pdbx_seq_one_letter_code
_entity_poly.pdbx_strand_id
1 'polypeptide(L)'
;MRIIKNGKVYDLDYSKYETVAKLPCRWEHNSVGNICEVTRELRKDLASGEFYTILLNGGYGRENVSLFPTSKDAAMKLAEDCLDYDTYVKFFGDPEGETVGLTRKLDAVLKEKKSIEDVKEYWYNEYSKANLMVSDLEKRIAELEAK
;
A
#
# COMPACT_ATOMS: atom_id res chain seq x y z
N MET A 1 20.11 -4.55 -21.08
CA MET A 1 19.79 -4.02 -22.43
C MET A 1 19.94 -2.51 -22.38
N ARG A 2 20.66 -1.90 -23.32
CA ARG A 2 20.85 -0.43 -23.34
C ARG A 2 20.07 0.18 -24.49
N ILE A 3 19.32 1.24 -24.23
CA ILE A 3 18.64 2.02 -25.27
C ILE A 3 19.17 3.46 -25.25
N ILE A 4 19.18 4.09 -26.43
CA ILE A 4 19.57 5.50 -26.57
C ILE A 4 18.33 6.28 -26.93
N LYS A 5 18.01 7.31 -26.15
CA LYS A 5 16.91 8.23 -26.41
C LYS A 5 17.35 9.67 -26.10
N ASN A 6 17.11 10.58 -27.05
CA ASN A 6 17.50 11.98 -26.93
C ASN A 6 18.98 12.19 -26.56
N GLY A 7 19.89 11.35 -27.12
CA GLY A 7 21.33 11.42 -26.86
C GLY A 7 21.77 10.86 -25.49
N LYS A 8 20.86 10.36 -24.66
CA LYS A 8 21.17 9.71 -23.39
C LYS A 8 21.07 8.19 -23.50
N VAL A 9 21.98 7.50 -22.86
CA VAL A 9 22.01 6.03 -22.77
C VAL A 9 21.24 5.63 -21.51
N TYR A 10 20.21 4.80 -21.68
CA TYR A 10 19.44 4.21 -20.58
C TYR A 10 19.77 2.71 -20.51
N ASP A 11 20.11 2.25 -19.33
CA ASP A 11 20.34 0.83 -19.08
C ASP A 11 19.05 0.22 -18.54
N LEU A 12 18.44 -0.67 -19.32
CA LEU A 12 17.22 -1.41 -18.95
C LEU A 12 17.52 -2.61 -18.04
N ASP A 13 18.53 -2.52 -17.20
CA ASP A 13 18.67 -3.47 -16.10
C ASP A 13 17.58 -3.17 -15.06
N TYR A 14 16.54 -4.01 -15.06
CA TYR A 14 15.38 -3.86 -14.17
C TYR A 14 15.74 -3.86 -12.68
N SER A 15 16.89 -4.44 -12.31
CA SER A 15 17.37 -4.44 -10.93
C SER A 15 17.73 -3.05 -10.41
N LYS A 16 17.92 -2.08 -11.29
CA LYS A 16 18.24 -0.68 -10.95
C LYS A 16 17.01 0.20 -10.72
N TYR A 17 15.83 -0.31 -11.04
CA TYR A 17 14.58 0.44 -10.94
C TYR A 17 13.62 -0.22 -9.99
N GLU A 18 13.15 0.53 -9.00
CA GLU A 18 12.05 0.11 -8.13
C GLU A 18 10.71 0.39 -8.83
N THR A 19 9.82 -0.60 -8.86
CA THR A 19 8.46 -0.39 -9.36
C THR A 19 7.68 0.45 -8.36
N VAL A 20 7.22 1.61 -8.79
CA VAL A 20 6.39 2.51 -8.00
C VAL A 20 4.92 2.13 -8.14
N ALA A 21 4.44 2.02 -9.39
CA ALA A 21 3.05 1.67 -9.68
C ALA A 21 2.92 0.89 -10.99
N LYS A 22 1.93 0.00 -11.05
CA LYS A 22 1.43 -0.56 -12.31
C LYS A 22 0.29 0.35 -12.76
N LEU A 23 0.46 0.95 -13.93
CA LEU A 23 -0.51 1.87 -14.50
C LEU A 23 -1.56 1.09 -15.30
N PRO A 24 -2.77 1.64 -15.48
CA PRO A 24 -3.79 1.02 -16.33
C PRO A 24 -3.25 0.71 -17.72
N CYS A 25 -3.57 -0.49 -18.21
CA CYS A 25 -3.20 -0.93 -19.55
C CYS A 25 -3.84 -0.04 -20.61
N ARG A 26 -3.10 0.17 -21.72
CA ARG A 26 -3.61 0.85 -22.91
C ARG A 26 -3.70 -0.15 -24.06
N TRP A 27 -4.73 0.02 -24.87
CA TRP A 27 -4.84 -0.68 -26.14
C TRP A 27 -4.32 0.22 -27.25
N GLU A 28 -3.29 -0.21 -27.95
CA GLU A 28 -2.67 0.56 -29.04
C GLU A 28 -2.62 -0.26 -30.31
N HIS A 29 -2.76 0.41 -31.46
CA HIS A 29 -2.53 -0.22 -32.75
C HIS A 29 -1.03 -0.32 -32.99
N ASN A 30 -0.53 -1.51 -33.29
CA ASN A 30 0.84 -1.67 -33.75
C ASN A 30 1.00 -1.16 -35.19
N SER A 31 2.23 -1.15 -35.70
CA SER A 31 2.56 -0.70 -37.06
C SER A 31 1.87 -1.48 -38.18
N VAL A 32 1.28 -2.63 -37.87
CA VAL A 32 0.57 -3.54 -38.80
C VAL A 32 -0.96 -3.43 -38.63
N GLY A 33 -1.43 -2.54 -37.73
CA GLY A 33 -2.85 -2.30 -37.47
C GLY A 33 -3.51 -3.26 -36.49
N ASN A 34 -2.79 -4.21 -35.89
CA ASN A 34 -3.33 -5.08 -34.86
C ASN A 34 -3.41 -4.34 -33.52
N ILE A 35 -4.47 -4.58 -32.76
CA ILE A 35 -4.65 -4.08 -31.40
C ILE A 35 -3.82 -4.92 -30.46
N CYS A 36 -2.92 -4.28 -29.71
CA CYS A 36 -2.11 -4.93 -28.67
C CYS A 36 -2.27 -4.22 -27.33
N GLU A 37 -2.24 -5.01 -26.28
CA GLU A 37 -2.23 -4.50 -24.93
C GLU A 37 -0.81 -3.98 -24.60
N VAL A 38 -0.75 -2.76 -24.09
CA VAL A 38 0.50 -2.15 -23.63
C VAL A 38 0.44 -2.06 -22.11
N THR A 39 1.26 -2.86 -21.44
CA THR A 39 1.46 -2.74 -20.00
C THR A 39 2.35 -1.52 -19.72
N ARG A 40 1.94 -0.73 -18.73
CA ARG A 40 2.64 0.48 -18.33
C ARG A 40 3.05 0.37 -16.87
N GLU A 41 4.29 0.75 -16.57
CA GLU A 41 4.78 0.80 -15.20
C GLU A 41 5.45 2.14 -14.94
N LEU A 42 5.17 2.71 -13.77
CA LEU A 42 5.94 3.83 -13.24
C LEU A 42 7.07 3.25 -12.38
N ARG A 43 8.30 3.63 -12.66
CA ARG A 43 9.48 3.16 -11.94
C ARG A 43 10.37 4.31 -11.49
N LYS A 44 11.13 4.08 -10.43
CA LYS A 44 12.12 5.01 -9.89
C LYS A 44 13.51 4.40 -10.00
N ASP A 45 14.46 5.14 -10.56
CA ASP A 45 15.86 4.76 -10.55
C ASP A 45 16.42 4.85 -9.13
N LEU A 46 17.00 3.76 -8.64
CA LEU A 46 17.53 3.69 -7.28
C LEU A 46 18.78 4.55 -7.06
N ALA A 47 19.53 4.83 -8.13
CA ALA A 47 20.77 5.60 -8.06
C ALA A 47 20.52 7.11 -8.18
N SER A 48 19.70 7.54 -9.16
CA SER A 48 19.43 8.95 -9.43
C SER A 48 18.18 9.48 -8.71
N GLY A 49 17.27 8.60 -8.31
CA GLY A 49 15.96 8.96 -7.78
C GLY A 49 14.98 9.50 -8.82
N GLU A 50 15.36 9.51 -10.10
CA GLU A 50 14.51 9.96 -11.21
C GLU A 50 13.40 8.96 -11.51
N PHE A 51 12.25 9.46 -12.00
CA PHE A 51 11.11 8.63 -12.38
C PHE A 51 11.07 8.36 -13.88
N TYR A 52 10.58 7.18 -14.22
CA TYR A 52 10.44 6.72 -15.60
C TYR A 52 9.12 5.98 -15.80
N THR A 53 8.44 6.27 -16.91
CA THR A 53 7.34 5.44 -17.39
C THR A 53 7.89 4.42 -18.38
N ILE A 54 7.68 3.14 -18.07
CA ILE A 54 8.08 2.02 -18.92
C ILE A 54 6.85 1.49 -19.64
N LEU A 55 6.94 1.35 -20.96
CA LEU A 55 5.93 0.68 -21.76
C LEU A 55 6.46 -0.70 -22.16
N LEU A 56 5.68 -1.73 -21.85
CA LEU A 56 5.95 -3.11 -22.22
C LEU A 56 4.93 -3.53 -23.29
N ASN A 57 5.37 -3.60 -24.54
CA ASN A 57 4.52 -4.07 -25.64
C ASN A 57 4.69 -5.57 -25.80
N GLY A 58 3.68 -6.33 -25.43
CA GLY A 58 3.59 -7.78 -25.62
C GLY A 58 3.14 -8.12 -27.06
N GLY A 59 3.91 -7.78 -28.08
CA GLY A 59 3.59 -8.11 -29.47
C GLY A 59 4.61 -9.07 -30.09
N TYR A 60 4.16 -10.22 -30.54
CA TYR A 60 4.85 -11.22 -31.37
C TYR A 60 6.41 -11.23 -31.30
N GLY A 61 6.95 -11.91 -30.31
CA GLY A 61 8.33 -12.42 -30.34
C GLY A 61 9.44 -11.43 -30.02
N ARG A 62 9.17 -10.15 -29.79
CA ARG A 62 10.12 -9.17 -29.24
C ARG A 62 9.41 -8.28 -28.24
N GLU A 63 9.84 -8.36 -27.00
CA GLU A 63 9.45 -7.37 -25.97
C GLU A 63 10.02 -6.00 -26.39
N ASN A 64 9.17 -5.16 -26.93
CA ASN A 64 9.53 -3.77 -27.17
C ASN A 64 9.35 -3.00 -25.87
N VAL A 65 10.46 -2.73 -25.22
CA VAL A 65 10.48 -1.90 -24.01
C VAL A 65 10.78 -0.47 -24.40
N SER A 66 9.91 0.44 -24.03
CA SER A 66 10.13 1.88 -24.19
C SER A 66 10.21 2.56 -22.84
N LEU A 67 11.26 3.33 -22.63
CA LEU A 67 11.51 4.07 -21.40
C LEU A 67 11.32 5.57 -21.68
N PHE A 68 10.51 6.23 -20.84
CA PHE A 68 10.23 7.65 -20.91
C PHE A 68 10.60 8.32 -19.60
N PRO A 69 11.53 9.28 -19.57
CA PRO A 69 11.74 10.11 -18.40
C PRO A 69 10.44 10.81 -18.02
N THR A 70 10.10 10.76 -16.74
CA THR A 70 8.84 11.29 -16.20
C THR A 70 9.20 12.29 -15.11
N SER A 71 8.70 13.52 -15.20
CA SER A 71 8.92 14.48 -14.12
C SER A 71 8.27 14.01 -12.82
N LYS A 72 8.76 14.47 -11.67
CA LYS A 72 8.18 14.11 -10.37
C LYS A 72 6.69 14.42 -10.32
N ASP A 73 6.27 15.61 -10.80
CA ASP A 73 4.86 16.01 -10.77
C ASP A 73 3.98 15.12 -11.68
N ALA A 74 4.50 14.74 -12.86
CA ALA A 74 3.79 13.80 -13.72
C ALA A 74 3.72 12.38 -13.11
N ALA A 75 4.79 11.96 -12.44
CA ALA A 75 4.83 10.68 -11.72
C ALA A 75 3.81 10.66 -10.56
N MET A 76 3.72 11.75 -9.80
CA MET A 76 2.73 11.91 -8.72
C MET A 76 1.30 11.75 -9.26
N LYS A 77 0.95 12.47 -10.33
CA LYS A 77 -0.38 12.37 -10.96
C LYS A 77 -0.70 10.97 -11.48
N LEU A 78 0.28 10.28 -12.05
CA LEU A 78 0.09 8.91 -12.52
C LEU A 78 -0.08 7.90 -11.37
N ALA A 79 0.47 8.21 -10.20
CA ALA A 79 0.43 7.37 -9.02
C ALA A 79 -0.84 7.57 -8.17
N GLU A 80 -1.47 8.75 -8.22
CA GLU A 80 -2.65 9.12 -7.41
C GLU A 80 -3.81 8.13 -7.56
N ASP A 81 -4.07 7.65 -8.78
CA ASP A 81 -5.16 6.70 -9.06
C ASP A 81 -4.77 5.23 -8.86
N CYS A 82 -3.48 4.95 -8.60
CA CYS A 82 -2.94 3.60 -8.63
C CYS A 82 -2.38 3.11 -7.30
N LEU A 83 -2.09 4.00 -6.37
CA LEU A 83 -1.43 3.68 -5.10
C LEU A 83 -2.35 3.94 -3.92
N ASP A 84 -2.19 3.10 -2.89
CA ASP A 84 -2.69 3.43 -1.56
C ASP A 84 -1.85 4.57 -0.95
N TYR A 85 -2.40 5.20 0.09
CA TYR A 85 -1.79 6.36 0.74
C TYR A 85 -0.37 6.07 1.26
N ASP A 86 -0.15 4.94 1.94
CA ASP A 86 1.15 4.64 2.55
C ASP A 86 2.24 4.42 1.49
N THR A 87 1.90 3.74 0.40
CA THR A 87 2.81 3.54 -0.74
C THR A 87 3.08 4.86 -1.45
N TYR A 88 2.07 5.71 -1.64
CA TYR A 88 2.24 7.04 -2.22
C TYR A 88 3.20 7.90 -1.39
N VAL A 89 3.00 7.96 -0.07
CA VAL A 89 3.84 8.73 0.85
C VAL A 89 5.30 8.24 0.84
N LYS A 90 5.52 6.93 0.73
CA LYS A 90 6.87 6.34 0.63
C LYS A 90 7.67 6.93 -0.53
N PHE A 91 7.05 7.13 -1.70
CA PHE A 91 7.73 7.56 -2.92
C PHE A 91 7.77 9.07 -3.13
N PHE A 92 6.72 9.76 -2.71
CA PHE A 92 6.50 11.17 -3.05
C PHE A 92 6.49 12.11 -1.86
N GLY A 93 6.33 11.58 -0.66
CA GLY A 93 6.10 12.33 0.57
C GLY A 93 4.61 12.56 0.82
N ASP A 94 4.28 13.02 2.01
CA ASP A 94 2.90 13.29 2.41
C ASP A 94 2.35 14.52 1.67
N PRO A 95 1.30 14.38 0.81
CA PRO A 95 0.73 15.48 0.05
C PRO A 95 0.06 16.56 0.93
N GLU A 96 -0.38 16.18 2.14
CA GLU A 96 -1.01 17.10 3.09
C GLU A 96 -0.03 17.66 4.11
N GLY A 97 1.24 17.25 4.03
CA GLY A 97 2.29 17.58 4.98
C GLY A 97 2.37 16.60 6.14
N GLU A 98 3.55 16.53 6.73
CA GLU A 98 3.89 15.55 7.78
C GLU A 98 2.94 15.64 8.99
N THR A 99 2.48 16.85 9.33
CA THR A 99 1.60 17.10 10.48
C THR A 99 0.24 16.45 10.32
N VAL A 100 -0.38 16.53 9.12
CA VAL A 100 -1.71 15.96 8.88
C VAL A 100 -1.65 14.44 8.81
N GLY A 101 -0.61 13.88 8.19
CA GLY A 101 -0.38 12.44 8.18
C GLY A 101 -0.18 11.87 9.60
N LEU A 102 0.56 12.56 10.46
CA LEU A 102 0.73 12.20 11.87
C LEU A 102 -0.58 12.28 12.65
N THR A 103 -1.39 13.31 12.42
CA THR A 103 -2.71 13.46 13.05
C THR A 103 -3.62 12.30 12.70
N ARG A 104 -3.70 11.91 11.43
CA ARG A 104 -4.51 10.73 11.01
C ARG A 104 -4.04 9.43 11.65
N LYS A 105 -2.73 9.21 11.75
CA LYS A 105 -2.17 8.04 12.43
C LYS A 105 -2.51 8.05 13.92
N LEU A 106 -2.42 9.20 14.56
CA LEU A 106 -2.82 9.37 15.97
C LEU A 106 -4.30 9.05 16.19
N ASP A 107 -5.18 9.56 15.34
CA ASP A 107 -6.62 9.28 15.42
C ASP A 107 -6.95 7.79 15.24
N ALA A 108 -6.25 7.09 14.34
CA ALA A 108 -6.40 5.66 14.17
C ALA A 108 -5.99 4.88 15.43
N VAL A 109 -4.83 5.20 16.01
CA VAL A 109 -4.34 4.59 17.25
C VAL A 109 -5.27 4.88 18.43
N LEU A 110 -5.83 6.09 18.52
CA LEU A 110 -6.79 6.45 19.58
C LEU A 110 -8.10 5.66 19.46
N LYS A 111 -8.58 5.40 18.23
CA LYS A 111 -9.75 4.55 18.00
C LYS A 111 -9.49 3.10 18.42
N GLU A 112 -8.32 2.57 18.06
CA GLU A 112 -7.93 1.21 18.45
C GLU A 112 -7.79 1.09 19.96
N LYS A 113 -7.14 2.05 20.61
CA LYS A 113 -7.02 2.12 22.07
C LYS A 113 -8.39 2.07 22.75
N LYS A 114 -9.35 2.89 22.28
CA LYS A 114 -10.71 2.90 22.82
C LYS A 114 -11.39 1.54 22.69
N SER A 115 -11.26 0.89 21.54
CA SER A 115 -11.82 -0.46 21.34
C SER A 115 -11.23 -1.49 22.32
N ILE A 116 -9.93 -1.41 22.61
CA ILE A 116 -9.27 -2.28 23.60
C ILE A 116 -9.78 -1.98 25.02
N GLU A 117 -9.98 -0.72 25.36
CA GLU A 117 -10.54 -0.32 26.65
C GLU A 117 -11.97 -0.84 26.84
N ASP A 118 -12.82 -0.75 25.82
CA ASP A 118 -14.20 -1.27 25.82
C ASP A 118 -14.23 -2.80 26.05
N VAL A 119 -13.34 -3.54 25.38
CA VAL A 119 -13.18 -4.99 25.54
C VAL A 119 -12.71 -5.33 26.97
N LYS A 120 -11.74 -4.57 27.49
CA LYS A 120 -11.23 -4.75 28.86
C LYS A 120 -12.34 -4.54 29.90
N GLU A 121 -13.16 -3.51 29.74
CA GLU A 121 -14.29 -3.23 30.61
C GLU A 121 -15.34 -4.34 30.57
N TYR A 122 -15.65 -4.86 29.37
CA TYR A 122 -16.53 -6.00 29.19
C TYR A 122 -16.04 -7.22 29.99
N TRP A 123 -14.78 -7.61 29.83
CA TRP A 123 -14.21 -8.77 30.53
C TRP A 123 -14.12 -8.57 32.04
N TYR A 124 -13.85 -7.35 32.51
CA TYR A 124 -13.87 -7.03 33.93
C TYR A 124 -15.25 -7.23 34.52
N ASN A 125 -16.30 -6.79 33.84
CA ASN A 125 -17.71 -6.96 34.29
C ASN A 125 -18.09 -8.44 34.29
N GLU A 126 -17.75 -9.21 33.28
CA GLU A 126 -18.02 -10.66 33.25
C GLU A 126 -17.27 -11.42 34.36
N TYR A 127 -16.02 -11.07 34.60
CA TYR A 127 -15.23 -11.64 35.69
C TYR A 127 -15.88 -11.33 37.06
N SER A 128 -16.35 -10.12 37.29
CA SER A 128 -17.00 -9.72 38.49
C SER A 128 -18.31 -10.49 38.73
N LYS A 129 -19.11 -10.71 37.67
CA LYS A 129 -20.30 -11.56 37.72
C LYS A 129 -19.98 -13.00 38.09
N ALA A 130 -18.96 -13.57 37.46
CA ALA A 130 -18.52 -14.94 37.72
C ALA A 130 -18.08 -15.12 39.18
N ASN A 131 -17.36 -14.17 39.76
CA ASN A 131 -16.93 -14.21 41.15
C ASN A 131 -18.12 -14.15 42.11
N LEU A 132 -19.16 -13.34 41.82
CA LEU A 132 -20.38 -13.31 42.61
C LEU A 132 -21.09 -14.66 42.57
N MET A 133 -21.19 -15.29 41.41
CA MET A 133 -21.80 -16.63 41.28
C MET A 133 -21.02 -17.69 42.06
N VAL A 134 -19.70 -17.67 42.02
CA VAL A 134 -18.84 -18.58 42.80
C VAL A 134 -19.08 -18.41 44.29
N SER A 135 -19.09 -17.17 44.78
CA SER A 135 -19.39 -16.87 46.22
C SER A 135 -20.75 -17.38 46.65
N ASP A 136 -21.77 -17.26 45.79
CA ASP A 136 -23.12 -17.75 46.09
C ASP A 136 -23.17 -19.30 46.11
N LEU A 137 -22.50 -19.93 45.20
CA LEU A 137 -22.39 -21.39 45.20
C LEU A 137 -21.63 -21.93 46.44
N GLU A 138 -20.56 -21.27 46.85
CA GLU A 138 -19.81 -21.64 48.08
C GLU A 138 -20.71 -21.53 49.31
N LYS A 139 -21.52 -20.51 49.44
CA LYS A 139 -22.50 -20.37 50.53
C LYS A 139 -23.52 -21.53 50.53
N ARG A 140 -24.06 -21.86 49.35
CA ARG A 140 -25.02 -22.96 49.21
C ARG A 140 -24.42 -24.31 49.54
N ILE A 141 -23.17 -24.55 49.19
CA ILE A 141 -22.44 -25.78 49.58
C ILE A 141 -22.31 -25.84 51.09
N ALA A 142 -21.84 -24.75 51.73
CA ALA A 142 -21.70 -24.73 53.20
C ALA A 142 -23.05 -24.96 53.94
N GLU A 143 -24.16 -24.44 53.42
CA GLU A 143 -25.51 -24.68 53.98
C GLU A 143 -25.95 -26.15 53.82
N LEU A 144 -25.53 -26.83 52.76
CA LEU A 144 -25.86 -28.23 52.54
C LEU A 144 -25.01 -29.17 53.40
N GLU A 145 -23.73 -28.83 53.61
CA GLU A 145 -22.80 -29.59 54.47
C GLU A 145 -23.12 -29.48 55.95
N ALA A 146 -23.82 -28.42 56.39
CA ALA A 146 -24.24 -28.20 57.79
C ALA A 146 -25.53 -28.92 58.16
N LYS A 147 -26.18 -29.63 57.24
CA LYS A 147 -27.41 -30.40 57.46
C LYS A 147 -27.11 -31.89 57.62
#